data_c71e2453a8a64ead36f1ea4f8cb1f739
#
_entry.id   c71e2453a8a64ead36f1ea4f8cb1f739
#
_cell.length_a   1.000
_cell.length_b   1.000
_cell.length_c   1.000
_cell.angle_alpha   90.00
_cell.angle_beta   90.00
_cell.angle_gamma   90.00
#
_symmetry.space_group_name_H-M   'P 1'
#
loop_
_entity.id
_entity.type
_entity.pdbx_description
1 polymer ?
#
loop_
_entity_poly.entity_id
_entity_poly.type
_entity_poly.pdbx_seq_one_letter_code
_entity_poly.pdbx_strand_id
1 'polypeptide(L)'
;RSLMTKLVSIILVLASALLFLPSFSLLYPLRQKLGNYPSSEKTAGEWITISLENPVEMSFVASTDRLKSIYVNVQPLEGETFQDGEGYLITSIKYNGAVCTSVYQSLSDIQENKMQYIELDAKLKKNTSYQLCFEVLNTQRKIRAWGINASLEEPELGVQFLFLSPLSW
;
A
#
# COMPACT_ATOMS: atom_id res chain seq x y z
N ARG A 1 3.73 3.22 58.96
CA ARG A 1 2.72 2.65 58.03
C ARG A 1 2.47 3.54 56.80
N SER A 2 2.45 4.85 56.94
CA SER A 2 2.16 5.79 55.82
C SER A 2 3.24 5.80 54.72
N LEU A 3 4.53 5.65 55.07
CA LEU A 3 5.63 5.70 54.07
C LEU A 3 5.68 4.44 53.19
N MET A 4 5.45 3.29 53.81
CA MET A 4 5.45 2.00 53.10
C MET A 4 4.27 1.87 52.12
N THR A 5 3.10 2.39 52.51
CA THR A 5 1.93 2.40 51.65
C THR A 5 2.12 3.32 50.44
N LYS A 6 2.75 4.47 50.62
CA LYS A 6 3.12 5.38 49.50
C LYS A 6 4.13 4.76 48.58
N LEU A 7 5.15 4.06 49.10
CA LEU A 7 6.17 3.39 48.28
C LEU A 7 5.55 2.27 47.44
N VAL A 8 4.66 1.46 48.02
CA VAL A 8 3.95 0.39 47.30
C VAL A 8 3.04 0.96 46.20
N SER A 9 2.35 2.07 46.48
CA SER A 9 1.53 2.73 45.45
C SER A 9 2.35 3.28 44.29
N ILE A 10 3.52 3.87 44.53
CA ILE A 10 4.42 4.37 43.50
C ILE A 10 4.95 3.22 42.66
N ILE A 11 5.35 2.10 43.26
CA ILE A 11 5.84 0.92 42.56
C ILE A 11 4.73 0.31 41.68
N LEU A 12 3.50 0.25 42.18
CA LEU A 12 2.34 -0.23 41.40
C LEU A 12 2.02 0.67 40.20
N VAL A 13 2.10 1.99 40.38
CA VAL A 13 1.89 2.94 39.27
C VAL A 13 2.98 2.84 38.21
N LEU A 14 4.26 2.70 38.61
CA LEU A 14 5.39 2.51 37.70
C LEU A 14 5.32 1.18 36.98
N ALA A 15 4.93 0.10 37.66
CA ALA A 15 4.75 -1.21 37.05
C ALA A 15 3.59 -1.21 36.04
N SER A 16 2.47 -0.53 36.35
CA SER A 16 1.37 -0.37 35.40
C SER A 16 1.79 0.45 34.19
N ALA A 17 2.52 1.55 34.38
CA ALA A 17 3.04 2.36 33.28
C ALA A 17 3.99 1.55 32.36
N LEU A 18 4.86 0.72 32.94
CA LEU A 18 5.75 -0.19 32.19
C LEU A 18 5.00 -1.28 31.43
N LEU A 19 3.86 -1.76 31.93
CA LEU A 19 3.01 -2.73 31.25
C LEU A 19 2.22 -2.09 30.10
N PHE A 20 1.93 -0.77 30.18
CA PHE A 20 1.25 -0.04 29.09
C PHE A 20 2.18 0.37 27.96
N LEU A 21 3.49 0.52 28.19
CA LEU A 21 4.47 0.91 27.15
C LEU A 21 4.49 -0.04 25.93
N PRO A 22 4.48 -1.39 26.10
CA PRO A 22 4.37 -2.31 24.96
C PRO A 22 3.03 -2.22 24.25
N SER A 23 1.95 -1.94 24.99
CA SER A 23 0.61 -1.78 24.40
C SER A 23 0.51 -0.53 23.54
N PHE A 24 1.20 0.55 23.89
CA PHE A 24 1.33 1.73 23.02
C PHE A 24 2.11 1.46 21.75
N SER A 25 3.15 0.63 21.81
CA SER A 25 3.88 0.22 20.60
C SER A 25 3.05 -0.68 19.68
N LEU A 26 2.11 -1.46 20.22
CA LEU A 26 1.14 -2.24 19.44
C LEU A 26 0.04 -1.38 18.80
N LEU A 27 -0.26 -0.21 19.39
CA LEU A 27 -1.19 0.77 18.82
C LEU A 27 -0.53 1.66 17.74
N TYR A 28 0.78 1.62 17.62
CA TYR A 28 1.54 2.36 16.60
C TYR A 28 1.09 2.08 15.16
N PRO A 29 0.78 0.82 14.76
CA PRO A 29 0.26 0.52 13.44
C PRO A 29 -1.15 1.07 13.18
N LEU A 30 -1.91 1.44 14.20
CA LEU A 30 -3.29 1.91 14.04
C LEU A 30 -3.40 3.38 13.61
N ARG A 31 -2.32 4.16 13.66
CA ARG A 31 -2.26 5.49 13.05
C ARG A 31 -1.83 5.41 11.59
N GLN A 32 -2.68 4.83 10.81
CA GLN A 32 -2.50 4.74 9.37
C GLN A 32 -3.09 6.00 8.73
N LYS A 33 -2.30 6.70 7.93
CA LYS A 33 -2.78 7.83 7.15
C LYS A 33 -3.12 7.32 5.76
N LEU A 34 -4.41 7.25 5.47
CA LEU A 34 -4.90 7.00 4.12
C LEU A 34 -4.53 8.21 3.25
N GLY A 35 -3.67 8.00 2.28
CA GLY A 35 -3.37 8.99 1.26
C GLY A 35 -4.32 8.82 0.08
N ASN A 36 -4.50 9.86 -0.68
CA ASN A 36 -5.29 10.00 -1.90
C ASN A 36 -6.15 8.79 -2.29
N TYR A 37 -7.35 8.74 -1.76
CA TYR A 37 -8.39 7.86 -2.25
C TYR A 37 -9.40 8.73 -3.01
N PRO A 38 -9.48 8.59 -4.31
CA PRO A 38 -10.64 9.12 -5.00
C PRO A 38 -11.85 8.34 -4.51
N SER A 39 -12.81 9.02 -3.94
CA SER A 39 -14.07 8.41 -3.53
C SER A 39 -14.67 7.70 -4.74
N SER A 40 -14.84 6.40 -4.64
CA SER A 40 -15.30 5.51 -5.71
C SER A 40 -16.68 5.86 -6.27
N GLU A 41 -17.38 6.80 -5.68
CA GLU A 41 -18.79 7.09 -6.01
C GLU A 41 -19.01 8.17 -7.07
N LYS A 42 -17.99 8.91 -7.51
CA LYS A 42 -18.23 10.10 -8.37
C LYS A 42 -17.28 10.32 -9.53
N THR A 43 -16.28 9.52 -9.72
CA THR A 43 -15.36 9.66 -10.87
C THR A 43 -15.62 8.56 -11.88
N ALA A 44 -16.04 8.97 -13.07
CA ALA A 44 -16.05 8.06 -14.21
C ALA A 44 -14.64 7.50 -14.38
N GLY A 45 -14.50 6.20 -14.15
CA GLY A 45 -13.24 5.49 -14.31
C GLY A 45 -13.32 4.56 -15.50
N GLU A 46 -12.18 4.16 -15.99
CA GLU A 46 -12.03 3.20 -17.07
C GLU A 46 -11.03 2.12 -16.68
N TRP A 47 -11.19 0.93 -17.29
CA TRP A 47 -10.21 -0.12 -17.14
C TRP A 47 -8.99 0.17 -18.02
N ILE A 48 -7.82 0.12 -17.41
CA ILE A 48 -6.53 0.21 -18.08
C ILE A 48 -5.96 -1.20 -18.19
N THR A 49 -5.55 -1.59 -19.40
CA THR A 49 -4.93 -2.89 -19.63
C THR A 49 -3.43 -2.81 -19.37
N ILE A 50 -2.93 -3.71 -18.52
CA ILE A 50 -1.52 -3.91 -18.24
C ILE A 50 -1.08 -5.19 -18.95
N SER A 51 -0.03 -5.11 -19.73
CA SER A 51 0.57 -6.23 -20.45
C SER A 51 2.10 -6.12 -20.42
N LEU A 52 2.78 -7.14 -20.91
CA LEU A 52 4.24 -7.13 -21.02
C LEU A 52 4.75 -5.92 -21.83
N GLU A 53 3.98 -5.51 -22.85
CA GLU A 53 4.34 -4.39 -23.74
C GLU A 53 3.81 -3.04 -23.22
N ASN A 54 2.89 -3.06 -22.25
CA ASN A 54 2.24 -1.86 -21.73
C ASN A 54 2.24 -1.86 -20.19
N PRO A 55 3.39 -1.60 -19.54
CA PRO A 55 3.44 -1.33 -18.13
C PRO A 55 2.74 0.00 -17.81
N VAL A 56 2.22 0.16 -16.61
CA VAL A 56 1.53 1.38 -16.16
C VAL A 56 2.30 2.01 -15.02
N GLU A 57 2.55 3.30 -15.13
CA GLU A 57 3.22 4.10 -14.11
C GLU A 57 2.33 5.28 -13.69
N MET A 58 2.35 5.62 -12.41
CA MET A 58 1.72 6.82 -11.89
C MET A 58 2.61 7.51 -10.87
N SER A 59 2.56 8.83 -10.81
CA SER A 59 3.28 9.62 -9.81
C SER A 59 2.47 9.77 -8.54
N PHE A 60 3.13 9.74 -7.39
CA PHE A 60 2.53 10.08 -6.09
C PHE A 60 3.54 10.78 -5.20
N VAL A 61 3.05 11.53 -4.22
CA VAL A 61 3.88 12.22 -3.23
C VAL A 61 3.80 11.46 -1.90
N ALA A 62 4.94 11.11 -1.34
CA ALA A 62 5.00 10.44 -0.05
C ALA A 62 4.52 11.39 1.07
N SER A 63 3.46 10.99 1.77
CA SER A 63 2.90 11.78 2.88
C SER A 63 3.64 11.56 4.20
N THR A 64 4.36 10.44 4.32
CA THR A 64 5.24 10.11 5.45
C THR A 64 6.48 9.37 4.94
N ASP A 65 7.41 9.06 5.85
CA ASP A 65 8.66 8.36 5.51
C ASP A 65 8.47 6.84 5.31
N ARG A 66 7.26 6.31 5.51
CA ARG A 66 7.00 4.89 5.37
C ARG A 66 5.67 4.60 4.71
N LEU A 67 5.72 3.94 3.59
CA LEU A 67 4.55 3.37 2.90
C LEU A 67 4.45 1.88 3.25
N LYS A 68 3.40 1.51 3.97
CA LYS A 68 3.18 0.12 4.39
C LYS A 68 2.67 -0.73 3.22
N SER A 69 1.62 -0.27 2.58
CA SER A 69 0.90 -1.04 1.57
C SER A 69 0.06 -0.15 0.67
N ILE A 70 -0.43 -0.74 -0.39
CA ILE A 70 -1.44 -0.15 -1.27
C ILE A 70 -2.63 -1.10 -1.43
N TYR A 71 -3.79 -0.52 -1.69
CA TYR A 71 -4.97 -1.21 -2.22
C TYR A 71 -5.21 -0.75 -3.64
N VAL A 72 -5.37 -1.68 -4.55
CA VAL A 72 -5.61 -1.40 -5.95
C VAL A 72 -6.61 -2.40 -6.53
N ASN A 73 -7.47 -1.93 -7.42
CA ASN A 73 -8.39 -2.79 -8.14
C ASN A 73 -7.72 -3.30 -9.42
N VAL A 74 -7.04 -4.42 -9.28
CA VAL A 74 -6.41 -5.15 -10.39
C VAL A 74 -7.12 -6.49 -10.53
N GLN A 75 -7.52 -6.82 -11.74
CA GLN A 75 -8.34 -8.02 -12.04
C GLN A 75 -7.86 -8.68 -13.33
N PRO A 76 -8.19 -9.98 -13.54
CA PRO A 76 -8.12 -10.58 -14.87
C PRO A 76 -8.98 -9.78 -15.86
N LEU A 77 -8.78 -9.99 -17.16
CA LEU A 77 -9.76 -9.54 -18.13
C LEU A 77 -11.09 -10.26 -17.88
N GLU A 78 -12.18 -9.63 -18.32
CA GLU A 78 -13.53 -10.14 -18.09
C GLU A 78 -13.69 -11.59 -18.54
N GLY A 79 -14.16 -12.42 -17.62
CA GLY A 79 -14.35 -13.86 -17.85
C GLY A 79 -13.07 -14.70 -17.85
N GLU A 80 -11.91 -14.09 -17.58
CA GLU A 80 -10.64 -14.81 -17.49
C GLU A 80 -10.27 -15.14 -16.04
N THR A 81 -9.54 -16.25 -15.88
CA THR A 81 -8.92 -16.67 -14.62
C THR A 81 -7.48 -17.04 -14.86
N PHE A 82 -6.66 -16.95 -13.82
CA PHE A 82 -5.26 -17.36 -13.88
C PHE A 82 -5.04 -18.66 -13.12
N GLN A 83 -4.17 -19.50 -13.66
CA GLN A 83 -3.68 -20.72 -13.04
C GLN A 83 -2.30 -20.48 -12.42
N ASP A 84 -1.88 -21.39 -11.55
CA ASP A 84 -0.54 -21.35 -10.97
C ASP A 84 0.53 -21.42 -12.08
N GLY A 85 1.56 -20.58 -11.96
CA GLY A 85 2.67 -20.56 -12.89
C GLY A 85 2.45 -19.74 -14.17
N GLU A 86 1.32 -19.06 -14.34
CA GLU A 86 1.06 -18.23 -15.53
C GLU A 86 1.76 -16.87 -15.54
N GLY A 87 2.52 -16.56 -14.51
CA GLY A 87 3.31 -15.34 -14.41
C GLY A 87 3.05 -14.53 -13.14
N TYR A 88 3.57 -13.31 -13.15
CA TYR A 88 3.58 -12.43 -11.97
C TYR A 88 3.11 -11.03 -12.32
N LEU A 89 2.44 -10.38 -11.36
CA LEU A 89 2.32 -8.94 -11.29
C LEU A 89 3.48 -8.41 -10.44
N ILE A 90 4.22 -7.45 -10.99
CA ILE A 90 5.27 -6.73 -10.28
C ILE A 90 4.75 -5.35 -9.94
N THR A 91 4.79 -5.01 -8.66
CA THR A 91 4.51 -3.67 -8.17
C THR A 91 5.80 -3.07 -7.65
N SER A 92 6.23 -1.96 -8.23
CA SER A 92 7.49 -1.30 -7.90
C SER A 92 7.27 0.16 -7.53
N ILE A 93 8.12 0.66 -6.62
CA ILE A 93 8.26 2.10 -6.37
C ILE A 93 9.60 2.52 -6.92
N LYS A 94 9.58 3.57 -7.73
CA LYS A 94 10.78 4.14 -8.36
C LYS A 94 10.98 5.59 -7.93
N TYR A 95 12.23 5.99 -7.83
CA TYR A 95 12.67 7.36 -7.65
C TYR A 95 13.71 7.71 -8.73
N ASN A 96 13.43 8.72 -9.54
CA ASN A 96 14.29 9.09 -10.67
C ASN A 96 14.69 7.90 -11.56
N GLY A 97 13.73 7.02 -11.84
CA GLY A 97 13.94 5.83 -12.66
C GLY A 97 14.61 4.64 -11.94
N ALA A 98 15.12 4.82 -10.73
CA ALA A 98 15.72 3.75 -9.94
C ALA A 98 14.66 3.06 -9.06
N VAL A 99 14.66 1.73 -9.04
CA VAL A 99 13.75 0.93 -8.22
C VAL A 99 14.15 1.02 -6.75
N CYS A 100 13.25 1.52 -5.91
CA CYS A 100 13.43 1.57 -4.45
C CYS A 100 12.96 0.27 -3.78
N THR A 101 11.83 -0.27 -4.24
CA THR A 101 11.27 -1.53 -3.77
C THR A 101 10.44 -2.19 -4.86
N SER A 102 10.35 -3.51 -4.82
CA SER A 102 9.52 -4.30 -5.73
C SER A 102 8.89 -5.46 -4.98
N VAL A 103 7.63 -5.74 -5.31
CA VAL A 103 6.90 -6.90 -4.80
C VAL A 103 6.36 -7.70 -5.98
N TYR A 104 6.52 -9.02 -5.89
CA TYR A 104 6.07 -9.98 -6.89
C TYR A 104 4.84 -10.70 -6.34
N GLN A 105 3.77 -10.72 -7.11
CA GLN A 105 2.54 -11.43 -6.78
C GLN A 105 2.20 -12.38 -7.92
N SER A 106 1.91 -13.65 -7.60
CA SER A 106 1.45 -14.59 -8.62
C SER A 106 0.14 -14.11 -9.25
N LEU A 107 0.02 -14.23 -10.56
CA LEU A 107 -1.24 -13.90 -11.24
C LEU A 107 -2.40 -14.75 -10.73
N SER A 108 -2.15 -15.99 -10.28
CA SER A 108 -3.18 -16.86 -9.70
C SER A 108 -3.84 -16.30 -8.43
N ASP A 109 -3.19 -15.37 -7.73
CA ASP A 109 -3.74 -14.69 -6.56
C ASP A 109 -4.70 -13.54 -6.94
N ILE A 110 -4.68 -13.12 -8.22
CA ILE A 110 -5.53 -12.05 -8.73
C ILE A 110 -6.87 -12.64 -9.17
N GLN A 111 -7.93 -12.21 -8.51
CA GLN A 111 -9.28 -12.70 -8.73
C GLN A 111 -10.21 -11.59 -9.20
N GLU A 112 -11.20 -11.96 -9.99
CA GLU A 112 -12.24 -11.05 -10.41
C GLU A 112 -13.05 -10.54 -9.20
N ASN A 113 -13.45 -9.27 -9.26
CA ASN A 113 -14.22 -8.58 -8.21
C ASN A 113 -13.56 -8.51 -6.82
N LYS A 114 -12.22 -8.59 -6.78
CA LYS A 114 -11.46 -8.51 -5.54
C LYS A 114 -10.38 -7.44 -5.62
N MET A 115 -10.38 -6.53 -4.64
CA MET A 115 -9.27 -5.58 -4.45
C MET A 115 -8.00 -6.32 -4.04
N GLN A 116 -6.87 -5.89 -4.58
CA GLN A 116 -5.56 -6.42 -4.22
C GLN A 116 -4.95 -5.57 -3.12
N TYR A 117 -4.55 -6.22 -2.04
CA TYR A 117 -3.70 -5.64 -1.00
C TYR A 117 -2.25 -6.02 -1.28
N ILE A 118 -1.40 -5.03 -1.46
CA ILE A 118 0.02 -5.24 -1.77
C ILE A 118 0.85 -4.59 -0.68
N GLU A 119 1.56 -5.41 0.08
CA GLU A 119 2.45 -4.96 1.13
C GLU A 119 3.81 -4.59 0.53
N LEU A 120 4.20 -3.33 0.70
CA LEU A 120 5.41 -2.76 0.11
C LEU A 120 6.52 -2.52 1.14
N ASP A 121 6.15 -2.14 2.36
CA ASP A 121 7.08 -1.77 3.45
C ASP A 121 8.22 -0.85 3.00
N ALA A 122 7.89 0.12 2.16
CA ALA A 122 8.87 1.00 1.55
C ALA A 122 9.28 2.15 2.48
N LYS A 123 10.59 2.36 2.62
CA LYS A 123 11.15 3.56 3.25
C LYS A 123 11.25 4.64 2.20
N LEU A 124 10.56 5.75 2.42
CA LEU A 124 10.48 6.87 1.51
C LEU A 124 10.94 8.15 2.21
N LYS A 125 11.08 9.23 1.45
CA LYS A 125 11.30 10.56 1.99
C LYS A 125 10.00 11.36 1.89
N LYS A 126 9.51 11.83 3.03
CA LYS A 126 8.29 12.66 3.10
C LYS A 126 8.38 13.86 2.14
N ASN A 127 7.26 14.21 1.53
CA ASN A 127 7.11 15.31 0.58
C ASN A 127 7.97 15.15 -0.70
N THR A 128 8.33 13.92 -1.04
CA THR A 128 9.09 13.60 -2.25
C THR A 128 8.19 12.85 -3.22
N SER A 129 8.31 13.15 -4.51
CA SER A 129 7.57 12.47 -5.57
C SER A 129 8.25 11.16 -5.95
N TYR A 130 7.45 10.12 -6.05
CA TYR A 130 7.83 8.77 -6.47
C TYR A 130 6.90 8.29 -7.59
N GLN A 131 7.32 7.26 -8.28
CA GLN A 131 6.50 6.57 -9.28
C GLN A 131 6.10 5.20 -8.76
N LEU A 132 4.83 4.88 -8.87
CA LEU A 132 4.27 3.55 -8.65
C LEU A 132 4.09 2.89 -10.01
N CYS A 133 4.69 1.71 -10.19
CA CYS A 133 4.71 0.99 -11.44
C CYS A 133 4.07 -0.38 -11.29
N PHE A 134 3.28 -0.76 -12.30
CA PHE A 134 2.71 -2.10 -12.43
C PHE A 134 3.16 -2.71 -13.75
N GLU A 135 3.76 -3.88 -13.66
CA GLU A 135 4.26 -4.64 -14.79
C GLU A 135 3.84 -6.10 -14.67
N VAL A 136 3.71 -6.81 -15.76
CA VAL A 136 3.57 -8.26 -15.77
C VAL A 136 4.88 -8.92 -16.22
N LEU A 137 5.18 -10.07 -15.64
CA LEU A 137 6.41 -10.80 -15.91
C LEU A 137 6.11 -12.28 -16.15
N ASN A 138 6.88 -12.89 -17.07
CA ASN A 138 6.80 -14.31 -17.44
C ASN A 138 5.40 -14.72 -17.93
N THR A 139 4.73 -13.84 -18.64
CA THR A 139 3.39 -14.09 -19.17
C THR A 139 3.12 -13.28 -20.42
N GLN A 140 2.32 -13.81 -21.31
CA GLN A 140 1.67 -13.09 -22.42
C GLN A 140 0.25 -12.65 -22.03
N ARG A 141 -0.21 -13.02 -20.84
CA ARG A 141 -1.54 -12.67 -20.34
C ARG A 141 -1.61 -11.19 -19.99
N LYS A 142 -2.79 -10.66 -20.12
CA LYS A 142 -3.11 -9.27 -19.79
C LYS A 142 -3.94 -9.22 -18.52
N ILE A 143 -3.78 -8.16 -17.77
CA ILE A 143 -4.62 -7.81 -16.61
C ILE A 143 -5.21 -6.44 -16.81
N ARG A 144 -6.24 -6.11 -16.06
CA ARG A 144 -6.83 -4.77 -16.06
C ARG A 144 -6.72 -4.14 -14.68
N ALA A 145 -6.48 -2.83 -14.66
CA ALA A 145 -6.51 -2.02 -13.46
C ALA A 145 -7.52 -0.90 -13.60
N TRP A 146 -8.24 -0.58 -12.52
CA TRP A 146 -9.17 0.53 -12.53
C TRP A 146 -8.43 1.86 -12.50
N GLY A 147 -8.65 2.68 -13.51
CA GLY A 147 -8.08 4.02 -13.65
C GLY A 147 -9.15 5.12 -13.59
N ILE A 148 -8.77 6.28 -13.13
CA ILE A 148 -9.68 7.42 -12.96
C ILE A 148 -9.63 8.33 -14.18
N ASN A 149 -8.44 8.59 -14.69
CA ASN A 149 -8.19 9.43 -15.85
C ASN A 149 -7.46 8.67 -16.94
N ALA A 150 -8.01 7.50 -17.33
CA ALA A 150 -7.39 6.59 -18.29
C ALA A 150 -7.21 7.19 -19.70
N SER A 151 -7.95 8.26 -20.03
CA SER A 151 -7.86 8.99 -21.30
C SER A 151 -6.71 10.01 -21.36
N LEU A 152 -6.02 10.27 -20.26
CA LEU A 152 -4.90 11.19 -20.21
C LEU A 152 -3.59 10.50 -20.64
N GLU A 153 -2.60 11.29 -21.08
CA GLU A 153 -1.25 10.80 -21.40
C GLU A 153 -0.59 10.12 -20.19
N GLU A 154 -0.91 10.58 -18.98
CA GLU A 154 -0.50 9.96 -17.73
C GLU A 154 -1.74 9.41 -17.01
N PRO A 155 -2.04 8.11 -17.15
CA PRO A 155 -3.20 7.51 -16.51
C PRO A 155 -3.05 7.50 -14.99
N GLU A 156 -4.08 7.93 -14.28
CA GLU A 156 -4.15 7.82 -12.83
C GLU A 156 -4.90 6.54 -12.45
N LEU A 157 -4.21 5.64 -11.76
CA LEU A 157 -4.83 4.45 -11.18
C LEU A 157 -5.58 4.79 -9.89
N GLY A 158 -6.70 4.11 -9.68
CA GLY A 158 -7.42 4.16 -8.41
C GLY A 158 -6.68 3.38 -7.33
N VAL A 159 -5.67 4.01 -6.72
CA VAL A 159 -4.82 3.40 -5.68
C VAL A 159 -5.05 4.07 -4.34
N GLN A 160 -5.26 3.26 -3.33
CA GLN A 160 -5.28 3.70 -1.94
C GLN A 160 -3.93 3.41 -1.29
N PHE A 161 -3.24 4.45 -0.85
CA PHE A 161 -1.95 4.36 -0.17
C PHE A 161 -2.13 4.30 1.34
N LEU A 162 -1.45 3.36 1.99
CA LEU A 162 -1.43 3.20 3.43
C LEU A 162 -0.07 3.62 3.98
N PHE A 163 0.03 4.87 4.42
CA PHE A 163 1.23 5.40 5.05
C PHE A 163 1.19 5.22 6.55
N LEU A 164 2.34 4.85 7.14
CA LEU A 164 2.51 4.84 8.59
C LEU A 164 2.99 6.22 9.04
N SER A 165 2.30 6.80 10.01
CA SER A 165 2.72 8.04 10.64
C SER A 165 3.44 7.74 11.95
N PRO A 166 4.64 8.30 12.22
CA PRO A 166 5.20 8.27 13.55
C PRO A 166 4.24 8.97 14.51
N LEU A 167 4.11 8.45 15.74
CA LEU A 167 3.43 9.15 16.81
C LEU A 167 4.21 10.46 17.04
N SER A 168 3.64 11.58 16.60
CA SER A 168 4.10 12.88 17.08
C SER A 168 3.62 13.03 18.52
N TRP A 169 4.56 13.01 19.45
CA TRP A 169 4.36 13.42 20.83
C TRP A 169 4.24 14.94 20.90
#